data_fbceea9655221dc3fb5158ef285070b7
#
_entry.id   fbceea9655221dc3fb5158ef285070b7
#
_cell.length_a   1.000
_cell.length_b   1.000
_cell.length_c   1.000
_cell.angle_alpha   90.00
_cell.angle_beta   90.00
_cell.angle_gamma   90.00
#
_symmetry.space_group_name_H-M   'P 1'
#
loop_
_entity.id
_entity.type
_entity.pdbx_description
1 polymer ?
#
loop_
_entity_poly.entity_id
_entity_poly.type
_entity_poly.pdbx_seq_one_letter_code
_entity_poly.pdbx_strand_id
1 'polypeptide(L)'
;MEQDPELALAIAKERERQENSIELIASENITSAAVNLIMSTCLNNKYAEGYPGKRYYGGCEYVDVVETLAIERACELFGAEHANVQPHSGASANLAVFKAVMKPGDCFLSMSLKDAGHLSHGSPANISGSYFQPMHYPLDPETETIDYDAVRKLARGCRPTLIIT
;
A
#
# COMPACT_ATOMS: atom_id res chain seq x y z
N MET A 1 18.61 7.70 22.08
CA MET A 1 18.78 6.33 22.59
C MET A 1 19.34 6.28 24.02
N GLU A 2 20.11 7.28 24.47
CA GLU A 2 20.51 7.40 25.89
C GLU A 2 19.32 7.67 26.84
N GLN A 3 18.21 8.21 26.33
CA GLN A 3 17.02 8.55 27.11
C GLN A 3 16.07 7.36 27.36
N ASP A 4 16.20 6.28 26.59
CA ASP A 4 15.37 5.08 26.72
C ASP A 4 16.22 3.82 26.44
N PRO A 5 16.87 3.28 27.48
CA PRO A 5 17.74 2.13 27.34
C PRO A 5 17.00 0.83 27.03
N GLU A 6 15.75 0.69 27.46
CA GLU A 6 14.93 -0.51 27.18
C GLU A 6 14.58 -0.58 25.69
N LEU A 7 14.14 0.54 25.11
CA LEU A 7 13.87 0.64 23.68
C LEU A 7 15.15 0.45 22.85
N ALA A 8 16.26 1.06 23.28
CA ALA A 8 17.55 0.91 22.61
C ALA A 8 18.01 -0.56 22.55
N LEU A 9 17.83 -1.30 23.66
CA LEU A 9 18.15 -2.72 23.73
C LEU A 9 17.22 -3.56 22.81
N ALA A 10 15.93 -3.26 22.77
CA ALA A 10 14.98 -3.94 21.90
C ALA A 10 15.33 -3.75 20.42
N ILE A 11 15.67 -2.52 20.02
CA ILE A 11 16.09 -2.21 18.64
C ILE A 11 17.40 -2.93 18.28
N ALA A 12 18.36 -2.99 19.21
CA ALA A 12 19.61 -3.71 18.97
C ALA A 12 19.40 -5.21 18.77
N LYS A 13 18.54 -5.83 19.57
CA LYS A 13 18.17 -7.24 19.44
C LYS A 13 17.41 -7.52 18.13
N GLU A 14 16.51 -6.64 17.71
CA GLU A 14 15.81 -6.80 16.45
C GLU A 14 16.78 -6.69 15.25
N ARG A 15 17.74 -5.78 15.31
CA ARG A 15 18.80 -5.73 14.29
C ARG A 15 19.57 -7.03 14.22
N GLU A 16 20.02 -7.55 15.36
CA GLU A 16 20.73 -8.83 15.45
C GLU A 16 19.87 -9.98 14.90
N ARG A 17 18.56 -9.99 15.20
CA ARG A 17 17.64 -10.97 14.64
C ARG A 17 17.59 -10.91 13.12
N GLN A 18 17.41 -9.72 12.55
CA GLN A 18 17.36 -9.53 11.09
C GLN A 18 18.67 -9.91 10.40
N GLU A 19 19.81 -9.61 11.00
CA GLU A 19 21.14 -9.96 10.46
C GLU A 19 21.40 -11.47 10.47
N ASN A 20 20.83 -12.22 11.42
CA ASN A 20 21.06 -13.64 11.64
C ASN A 20 19.90 -14.55 11.19
N SER A 21 18.85 -14.00 10.58
CA SER A 21 17.67 -14.76 10.16
C SER A 21 17.41 -14.55 8.67
N ILE A 22 16.93 -15.61 8.02
CA ILE A 22 16.42 -15.51 6.65
C ILE A 22 14.93 -15.27 6.74
N GLU A 23 14.47 -14.12 6.24
CA GLU A 23 13.05 -13.80 6.16
C GLU A 23 12.43 -14.43 4.92
N LEU A 24 11.38 -15.24 5.12
CA LEU A 24 10.68 -15.95 4.04
C LEU A 24 9.30 -15.36 3.72
N ILE A 25 8.95 -14.21 4.29
CA ILE A 25 7.73 -13.49 3.94
C ILE A 25 7.99 -12.69 2.66
N ALA A 26 7.42 -13.13 1.55
CA ALA A 26 7.71 -12.60 0.22
C ALA A 26 7.40 -11.09 0.05
N SER A 27 6.51 -10.54 0.88
CA SER A 27 6.14 -9.12 0.87
C SER A 27 7.06 -8.23 1.71
N GLU A 28 7.99 -8.78 2.47
CA GLU A 28 8.95 -7.98 3.24
C GLU A 28 10.14 -7.56 2.38
N ASN A 29 10.67 -6.38 2.70
CA ASN A 29 11.87 -5.85 2.05
C ASN A 29 12.71 -5.06 3.07
N ILE A 30 13.97 -4.88 2.75
CA ILE A 30 14.92 -4.15 3.59
C ILE A 30 15.06 -2.73 3.04
N THR A 31 14.78 -1.74 3.89
CA THR A 31 14.93 -0.32 3.52
C THR A 31 16.40 0.08 3.46
N SER A 32 16.74 0.95 2.52
CA SER A 32 18.09 1.53 2.44
C SER A 32 18.34 2.52 3.60
N ALA A 33 19.61 2.71 3.93
CA ALA A 33 20.01 3.71 4.92
C ALA A 33 19.53 5.12 4.56
N ALA A 34 19.45 5.47 3.27
CA ALA A 34 18.96 6.75 2.80
C ALA A 34 17.48 6.94 3.10
N VAL A 35 16.65 5.91 2.89
CA VAL A 35 15.21 5.96 3.22
C VAL A 35 15.02 6.12 4.73
N ASN A 36 15.74 5.35 5.55
CA ASN A 36 15.67 5.47 7.00
C ASN A 36 16.09 6.85 7.49
N LEU A 37 17.11 7.46 6.87
CA LEU A 37 17.56 8.80 7.22
C LEU A 37 16.47 9.86 6.96
N ILE A 38 15.79 9.79 5.81
CA ILE A 38 14.70 10.73 5.46
C ILE A 38 13.55 10.62 6.46
N MET A 39 13.21 9.40 6.90
CA MET A 39 12.17 9.18 7.90
C MET A 39 12.47 9.82 9.26
N SER A 40 13.71 10.13 9.57
CA SER A 40 14.15 10.76 10.83
C SER A 40 14.41 12.27 10.73
N THR A 41 14.03 12.92 9.62
CA THR A 41 14.30 14.35 9.41
C THR A 41 13.25 15.26 10.06
N CYS A 42 13.51 16.57 10.02
CA CYS A 42 12.59 17.60 10.51
C CYS A 42 11.24 17.66 9.76
N LEU A 43 11.12 16.98 8.61
CA LEU A 43 9.86 16.89 7.87
C LEU A 43 8.73 16.30 8.72
N ASN A 44 9.04 15.44 9.68
CA ASN A 44 8.07 14.87 10.62
C ASN A 44 7.39 15.89 11.53
N ASN A 45 7.97 17.09 11.68
CA ASN A 45 7.45 18.14 12.55
C ASN A 45 6.40 19.01 11.85
N LYS A 46 6.19 18.83 10.54
CA LYS A 46 5.37 19.76 9.74
C LYS A 46 4.03 19.16 9.36
N TYR A 47 2.97 19.84 9.76
CA TYR A 47 1.63 19.64 9.23
C TYR A 47 1.55 20.16 7.78
N ALA A 48 1.17 19.26 6.84
CA ALA A 48 1.15 19.57 5.40
C ALA A 48 -0.12 19.04 4.71
N GLU A 49 -1.27 19.18 5.37
CA GLU A 49 -2.56 18.83 4.80
C GLU A 49 -2.84 19.60 3.50
N GLY A 50 -3.41 18.92 2.52
CA GLY A 50 -3.61 19.43 1.18
C GLY A 50 -2.54 18.90 0.22
N TYR A 51 -2.29 19.61 -0.86
CA TYR A 51 -1.35 19.22 -1.92
C TYR A 51 -0.35 20.35 -2.20
N PRO A 52 0.78 20.09 -2.87
CA PRO A 52 1.72 21.13 -3.26
C PRO A 52 1.04 22.34 -3.89
N GLY A 53 1.34 23.53 -3.38
CA GLY A 53 0.71 24.79 -3.79
C GLY A 53 -0.75 25.00 -3.35
N LYS A 54 -1.36 24.03 -2.67
CA LYS A 54 -2.75 24.08 -2.18
C LYS A 54 -2.85 23.52 -0.75
N ARG A 55 -2.04 24.03 0.16
CA ARG A 55 -2.01 23.61 1.57
C ARG A 55 -3.03 24.38 2.39
N TYR A 56 -3.52 23.72 3.45
CA TYR A 56 -4.39 24.38 4.43
C TYR A 56 -3.60 25.24 5.42
N TYR A 57 -2.30 25.01 5.55
CA TYR A 57 -1.42 25.70 6.51
C TYR A 57 -0.22 26.32 5.80
N GLY A 58 0.31 27.41 6.39
CA GLY A 58 1.54 28.05 5.92
C GLY A 58 2.81 27.25 6.29
N GLY A 59 3.95 27.68 5.74
CA GLY A 59 5.27 27.11 6.03
C GLY A 59 5.50 25.75 5.35
N CYS A 60 4.88 25.51 4.21
CA CYS A 60 4.99 24.27 3.45
C CYS A 60 5.89 24.35 2.23
N GLU A 61 6.61 25.45 2.04
CA GLU A 61 7.40 25.75 0.82
C GLU A 61 8.38 24.61 0.50
N TYR A 62 9.08 24.10 1.49
CA TYR A 62 10.06 23.03 1.30
C TYR A 62 9.43 21.63 1.31
N VAL A 63 8.33 21.44 2.03
CA VAL A 63 7.54 20.18 1.95
C VAL A 63 6.95 20.05 0.56
N ASP A 64 6.49 21.13 -0.06
CA ASP A 64 5.99 21.14 -1.44
C ASP A 64 7.07 20.68 -2.43
N VAL A 65 8.31 21.15 -2.25
CA VAL A 65 9.44 20.70 -3.07
C VAL A 65 9.65 19.19 -2.93
N VAL A 66 9.66 18.68 -1.69
CA VAL A 66 9.89 17.25 -1.43
C VAL A 66 8.78 16.39 -2.03
N GLU A 67 7.52 16.79 -1.82
CA GLU A 67 6.37 16.03 -2.35
C GLU A 67 6.33 16.09 -3.89
N THR A 68 6.60 17.24 -4.49
CA THR A 68 6.68 17.41 -5.95
C THR A 68 7.76 16.51 -6.55
N LEU A 69 8.96 16.51 -5.98
CA LEU A 69 10.03 15.59 -6.41
C LEU A 69 9.62 14.13 -6.33
N ALA A 70 8.91 13.72 -5.27
CA ALA A 70 8.42 12.36 -5.13
C ALA A 70 7.39 12.01 -6.21
N ILE A 71 6.46 12.92 -6.52
CA ILE A 71 5.45 12.77 -7.58
C ILE A 71 6.14 12.64 -8.95
N GLU A 72 7.04 13.54 -9.28
CA GLU A 72 7.76 13.55 -10.57
C GLU A 72 8.55 12.25 -10.78
N ARG A 73 9.29 11.81 -9.76
CA ARG A 73 10.07 10.56 -9.80
C ARG A 73 9.19 9.32 -9.88
N ALA A 74 8.04 9.30 -9.21
CA ALA A 74 7.08 8.22 -9.33
C ALA A 74 6.49 8.18 -10.75
N CYS A 75 6.12 9.31 -11.33
CA CYS A 75 5.64 9.39 -12.71
C CYS A 75 6.69 8.90 -13.70
N GLU A 76 7.95 9.31 -13.54
CA GLU A 76 9.06 8.85 -14.39
C GLU A 76 9.30 7.34 -14.26
N LEU A 77 9.35 6.82 -13.03
CA LEU A 77 9.64 5.41 -12.75
C LEU A 77 8.58 4.47 -13.33
N PHE A 78 7.32 4.85 -13.23
CA PHE A 78 6.19 4.01 -13.66
C PHE A 78 5.63 4.38 -15.04
N GLY A 79 6.18 5.40 -15.71
CA GLY A 79 5.65 5.90 -16.97
C GLY A 79 4.21 6.43 -16.82
N ALA A 80 3.86 6.98 -15.66
CA ALA A 80 2.52 7.43 -15.32
C ALA A 80 2.36 8.94 -15.56
N GLU A 81 1.15 9.36 -15.97
CA GLU A 81 0.83 10.79 -16.12
C GLU A 81 0.61 11.49 -14.77
N HIS A 82 0.17 10.72 -13.77
CA HIS A 82 -0.16 11.22 -12.44
C HIS A 82 0.29 10.23 -11.36
N ALA A 83 0.70 10.75 -10.21
CA ALA A 83 1.00 9.97 -9.02
C ALA A 83 0.49 10.68 -7.77
N ASN A 84 0.02 9.91 -6.80
CA ASN A 84 -0.26 10.38 -5.46
C ASN A 84 0.67 9.64 -4.50
N VAL A 85 1.55 10.38 -3.84
CA VAL A 85 2.59 9.83 -2.94
C VAL A 85 2.25 9.99 -1.45
N GLN A 86 1.04 10.44 -1.13
CA GLN A 86 0.62 10.69 0.25
C GLN A 86 0.19 9.46 1.05
N PRO A 87 -0.31 8.35 0.45
CA PRO A 87 -0.67 7.18 1.24
C PRO A 87 0.50 6.66 2.07
N HIS A 88 0.26 6.43 3.37
CA HIS A 88 1.30 5.95 4.28
C HIS A 88 1.57 4.44 4.17
N SER A 89 0.72 3.70 3.45
CA SER A 89 0.84 2.25 3.26
C SER A 89 0.09 1.79 2.01
N GLY A 90 0.39 0.58 1.52
CA GLY A 90 -0.36 -0.04 0.44
C GLY A 90 -1.85 -0.20 0.76
N ALA A 91 -2.19 -0.50 2.01
CA ALA A 91 -3.58 -0.61 2.45
C ALA A 91 -4.33 0.73 2.32
N SER A 92 -3.71 1.86 2.70
CA SER A 92 -4.32 3.18 2.54
C SER A 92 -4.39 3.61 1.08
N ALA A 93 -3.41 3.23 0.24
CA ALA A 93 -3.46 3.45 -1.20
C ALA A 93 -4.62 2.70 -1.85
N ASN A 94 -4.77 1.42 -1.53
CA ASN A 94 -5.91 0.61 -2.02
C ASN A 94 -7.25 1.21 -1.57
N LEU A 95 -7.36 1.63 -0.31
CA LEU A 95 -8.57 2.27 0.20
C LEU A 95 -8.91 3.57 -0.55
N ALA A 96 -7.89 4.37 -0.89
CA ALA A 96 -8.08 5.58 -1.68
C ALA A 96 -8.64 5.26 -3.08
N VAL A 97 -8.13 4.21 -3.73
CA VAL A 97 -8.66 3.73 -5.02
C VAL A 97 -10.10 3.25 -4.88
N PHE A 98 -10.40 2.40 -3.88
CA PHE A 98 -11.77 1.98 -3.62
C PHE A 98 -12.71 3.18 -3.45
N LYS A 99 -12.33 4.15 -2.63
CA LYS A 99 -13.13 5.34 -2.37
C LYS A 99 -13.35 6.21 -3.60
N ALA A 100 -12.37 6.24 -4.51
CA ALA A 100 -12.46 7.03 -5.75
C ALA A 100 -13.44 6.43 -6.76
N VAL A 101 -13.52 5.09 -6.85
CA VAL A 101 -14.26 4.40 -7.93
C VAL A 101 -15.45 3.58 -7.48
N MET A 102 -15.64 3.37 -6.16
CA MET A 102 -16.66 2.49 -5.60
C MET A 102 -17.50 3.18 -4.52
N LYS A 103 -18.68 2.64 -4.29
CA LYS A 103 -19.56 2.97 -3.16
C LYS A 103 -19.67 1.78 -2.21
N PRO A 104 -19.96 1.99 -0.91
CA PRO A 104 -20.25 0.89 0.00
C PRO A 104 -21.28 -0.08 -0.57
N GLY A 105 -20.96 -1.38 -0.56
CA GLY A 105 -21.80 -2.42 -1.12
C GLY A 105 -21.55 -2.76 -2.59
N ASP A 106 -20.73 -2.01 -3.30
CA ASP A 106 -20.35 -2.34 -4.67
C ASP A 106 -19.49 -3.63 -4.72
N CYS A 107 -19.66 -4.38 -5.80
CA CYS A 107 -18.89 -5.61 -6.04
C CYS A 107 -17.54 -5.32 -6.69
N PHE A 108 -16.53 -6.02 -6.25
CA PHE A 108 -15.24 -6.08 -6.93
C PHE A 108 -14.68 -7.51 -7.01
N LEU A 109 -13.80 -7.74 -7.97
CA LEU A 109 -13.08 -9.00 -8.13
C LEU A 109 -11.65 -8.88 -7.64
N SER A 110 -11.19 -9.91 -6.97
CA SER A 110 -9.79 -10.03 -6.54
C SER A 110 -9.37 -11.48 -6.40
N MET A 111 -8.07 -11.71 -6.27
CA MET A 111 -7.56 -13.02 -5.90
C MET A 111 -7.87 -13.31 -4.43
N SER A 112 -8.16 -14.57 -4.10
CA SER A 112 -8.41 -14.97 -2.71
C SER A 112 -7.13 -14.90 -1.87
N LEU A 113 -7.29 -14.72 -0.55
CA LEU A 113 -6.15 -14.74 0.37
C LEU A 113 -5.39 -16.06 0.34
N LYS A 114 -6.09 -17.18 0.05
CA LYS A 114 -5.47 -18.52 -0.08
C LYS A 114 -4.56 -18.63 -1.31
N ASP A 115 -4.86 -17.86 -2.33
CA ASP A 115 -4.18 -17.87 -3.62
C ASP A 115 -3.27 -16.66 -3.80
N ALA A 116 -2.64 -16.20 -2.70
CA ALA A 116 -1.74 -15.06 -2.63
C ALA A 116 -2.38 -13.65 -2.79
N GLY A 117 -3.71 -13.54 -2.70
CA GLY A 117 -4.37 -12.24 -2.60
C GLY A 117 -3.96 -11.50 -1.32
N HIS A 118 -3.84 -10.18 -1.40
CA HIS A 118 -3.51 -9.35 -0.25
C HIS A 118 -4.71 -9.20 0.71
N LEU A 119 -4.43 -8.93 1.98
CA LEU A 119 -5.47 -8.71 3.00
C LEU A 119 -6.44 -7.58 2.61
N SER A 120 -5.92 -6.50 1.99
CA SER A 120 -6.74 -5.38 1.50
C SER A 120 -7.51 -5.67 0.21
N HIS A 121 -7.48 -6.90 -0.29
CA HIS A 121 -8.22 -7.35 -1.48
C HIS A 121 -9.52 -8.10 -1.11
N GLY A 122 -10.19 -7.68 -0.04
CA GLY A 122 -11.51 -8.20 0.32
C GLY A 122 -11.54 -9.20 1.48
N SER A 123 -10.46 -9.30 2.26
CA SER A 123 -10.51 -10.08 3.49
C SER A 123 -11.57 -9.51 4.46
N PRO A 124 -12.39 -10.37 5.10
CA PRO A 124 -13.36 -9.90 6.11
C PRO A 124 -12.74 -9.14 7.28
N ALA A 125 -11.46 -9.36 7.56
CA ALA A 125 -10.71 -8.64 8.58
C ALA A 125 -10.25 -7.23 8.13
N ASN A 126 -10.45 -6.88 6.87
CA ASN A 126 -10.07 -5.61 6.28
C ASN A 126 -11.31 -4.78 5.91
N ILE A 127 -11.15 -3.46 5.86
CA ILE A 127 -12.22 -2.56 5.47
C ILE A 127 -12.77 -2.88 4.06
N SER A 128 -11.94 -3.37 3.16
CA SER A 128 -12.34 -3.78 1.81
C SER A 128 -13.37 -4.91 1.82
N GLY A 129 -13.26 -5.87 2.74
CA GLY A 129 -14.22 -6.96 2.88
C GLY A 129 -15.45 -6.62 3.72
N SER A 130 -15.39 -5.59 4.56
CA SER A 130 -16.51 -5.17 5.41
C SER A 130 -17.41 -4.09 4.78
N TYR A 131 -16.87 -3.27 3.88
CA TYR A 131 -17.59 -2.17 3.21
C TYR A 131 -18.07 -2.52 1.81
N PHE A 132 -17.37 -3.42 1.12
CA PHE A 132 -17.67 -3.80 -0.27
C PHE A 132 -18.00 -5.28 -0.37
N GLN A 133 -18.39 -5.73 -1.54
CA GLN A 133 -18.72 -7.13 -1.81
C GLN A 133 -17.60 -7.78 -2.65
N PRO A 134 -16.57 -8.35 -2.01
CA PRO A 134 -15.50 -9.03 -2.72
C PRO A 134 -16.00 -10.35 -3.31
N MET A 135 -15.68 -10.58 -4.58
CA MET A 135 -15.80 -11.87 -5.25
C MET A 135 -14.39 -12.33 -5.58
N HIS A 136 -14.06 -13.56 -5.15
CA HIS A 136 -12.71 -14.07 -5.34
C HIS A 136 -12.64 -15.06 -6.49
N TYR A 137 -11.63 -14.90 -7.36
CA TYR A 137 -11.23 -15.90 -8.33
C TYR A 137 -10.07 -16.72 -7.77
N PRO A 138 -10.12 -18.05 -7.86
CA PRO A 138 -9.03 -18.91 -7.43
C PRO A 138 -7.97 -19.04 -8.52
N LEU A 139 -6.81 -19.58 -8.15
CA LEU A 139 -5.88 -20.19 -9.11
C LEU A 139 -6.41 -21.56 -9.55
N ASP A 140 -6.01 -21.96 -10.74
CA ASP A 140 -6.19 -23.34 -11.19
C ASP A 140 -5.32 -24.26 -10.30
N PRO A 141 -5.90 -25.30 -9.68
CA PRO A 141 -5.18 -26.13 -8.70
C PRO A 141 -4.11 -27.05 -9.31
N GLU A 142 -4.14 -27.29 -10.62
CA GLU A 142 -3.17 -28.13 -11.30
C GLU A 142 -1.99 -27.34 -11.87
N THR A 143 -2.30 -26.17 -12.43
CA THR A 143 -1.30 -25.31 -13.09
C THR A 143 -0.76 -24.20 -12.21
N GLU A 144 -1.41 -23.91 -11.08
CA GLU A 144 -1.12 -22.80 -10.18
C GLU A 144 -1.10 -21.42 -10.90
N THR A 145 -1.87 -21.31 -11.98
CA THR A 145 -2.01 -20.09 -12.78
C THR A 145 -3.42 -19.53 -12.75
N ILE A 146 -3.59 -18.29 -13.17
CA ILE A 146 -4.91 -17.66 -13.26
C ILE A 146 -5.65 -18.20 -14.48
N ASP A 147 -6.84 -18.79 -14.27
CA ASP A 147 -7.77 -19.12 -15.35
C ASP A 147 -8.55 -17.86 -15.76
N TYR A 148 -8.08 -17.18 -16.79
CA TYR A 148 -8.71 -15.95 -17.29
C TYR A 148 -10.12 -16.15 -17.87
N ASP A 149 -10.48 -17.35 -18.30
CA ASP A 149 -11.83 -17.64 -18.77
C ASP A 149 -12.80 -17.78 -17.59
N ALA A 150 -12.37 -18.40 -16.50
CA ALA A 150 -13.10 -18.43 -15.24
C ALA A 150 -13.27 -17.00 -14.66
N VAL A 151 -12.22 -16.19 -14.67
CA VAL A 151 -12.28 -14.77 -14.24
C VAL A 151 -13.30 -14.00 -15.11
N ARG A 152 -13.26 -14.17 -16.43
CA ARG A 152 -14.21 -13.51 -17.36
C ARG A 152 -15.66 -13.94 -17.10
N LYS A 153 -15.89 -15.23 -16.86
CA LYS A 153 -17.21 -15.76 -16.53
C LYS A 153 -17.73 -15.17 -15.21
N LEU A 154 -16.89 -15.12 -14.19
CA LEU A 154 -17.22 -14.55 -12.90
C LEU A 154 -17.53 -13.05 -13.02
N ALA A 155 -16.70 -12.29 -13.74
CA ALA A 155 -16.89 -10.86 -14.00
C ALA A 155 -18.23 -10.57 -14.72
N ARG A 156 -18.60 -11.38 -15.69
CA ARG A 156 -19.89 -11.26 -16.39
C ARG A 156 -21.07 -11.54 -15.46
N GLY A 157 -20.91 -12.45 -14.50
CA GLY A 157 -21.93 -12.81 -13.52
C GLY A 157 -22.17 -11.73 -12.47
N CYS A 158 -21.11 -11.23 -11.85
CA CYS A 158 -21.20 -10.26 -10.75
C CYS A 158 -21.08 -8.79 -11.20
N ARG A 159 -20.64 -8.52 -12.42
CA ARG A 159 -20.46 -7.17 -12.98
C ARG A 159 -19.71 -6.25 -12.03
N PRO A 160 -18.46 -6.55 -11.68
CA PRO A 160 -17.72 -5.81 -10.69
C PRO A 160 -17.43 -4.39 -11.16
N THR A 161 -17.41 -3.45 -10.21
CA THR A 161 -16.98 -2.07 -10.46
C THR A 161 -15.45 -1.99 -10.62
N LEU A 162 -14.72 -2.91 -9.99
CA LEU A 162 -13.27 -2.93 -9.95
C LEU A 162 -12.76 -4.38 -10.00
N ILE A 163 -11.63 -4.60 -10.65
CA ILE A 163 -10.85 -5.85 -10.56
C ILE A 163 -9.47 -5.47 -10.01
N ILE A 164 -9.03 -6.18 -8.99
CA ILE A 164 -7.71 -6.02 -8.37
C ILE A 164 -6.90 -7.29 -8.60
N THR A 165 -5.67 -7.11 -9.06
CA THR A 165 -4.73 -8.19 -9.32
C THR A 165 -3.46 -8.00 -8.52
#